data_31a77f2b693818878176dc4cb25034f1
#
_entry.id   31a77f2b693818878176dc4cb25034f1
#
_cell.length_a   1.000
_cell.length_b   1.000
_cell.length_c   1.000
_cell.angle_alpha   90.00
_cell.angle_beta   90.00
_cell.angle_gamma   90.00
#
_symmetry.space_group_name_H-M   'P 1'
#
loop_
_entity.id
_entity.type
_entity.pdbx_description
1 polymer ?
#
loop_
_entity_poly.entity_id
_entity_poly.type
_entity_poly.pdbx_seq_one_letter_code
_entity_poly.pdbx_strand_id
1 'polypeptide(L)'
;LSMEELAGCNRAAIVVIARRPEQTDCTLTDSETQMLRSVTTAFDRTILVLATPGFVELNDAAMACPAIVWMGIAGQEAGSALADVLTAKALPMGRLPFSWPVSRTDFDAANAQADQFVGYRYFDSFGAELRWPFGYGLGYGTCALGSVSVGLDGTDVTVSAEVENIGETWPAAEAVQVYISRPDAAGAQPVWLLDCFARTKLLAPGERETVQLRFPVTELAAYRESACAFALEEGYYDVRVGFHSRGTYVAGSLRSMQRAMVRAVTPLRLDAPESGRVRDRKAAFTYPGEAEELTAAHKYAIRISPRNLPKRSRKKGRDFQGCYGDNEVHTLDDVRAGRCSVFTLVAAMDDHSLRQLVDQFGFCPASVPGALGASAALERYRIPAMQLAAGSEGLCLTKEIRGEDDEIIRRQYTTAFPSATLLAAAFSPDVCRAVGRAVGREMQEFGIHLWLAPSLNLLADPRAADAAGRWSEDPVLTGVLGAALAEGVSKYGAAVLRHGDLPEDAAMSQSALRDTWLLPYEIAAGSYRAALIPSGTFCGEVLGEDSPLV
;
A
#
# COMPACT_ATOMS: atom_id res chain seq x y z
N LEU A 1 -11.77 43.57 7.98
CA LEU A 1 -10.99 43.84 6.77
C LEU A 1 -11.73 43.26 5.59
N SER A 2 -11.93 44.05 4.53
CA SER A 2 -12.47 43.55 3.25
C SER A 2 -11.43 42.64 2.54
N MET A 3 -11.88 41.86 1.57
CA MET A 3 -10.95 41.03 0.76
C MET A 3 -9.97 41.93 -0.02
N GLU A 4 -10.37 43.08 -0.45
CA GLU A 4 -9.51 44.08 -1.12
C GLU A 4 -8.43 44.64 -0.19
N GLU A 5 -8.81 44.99 1.06
CA GLU A 5 -7.83 45.42 2.07
C GLU A 5 -6.82 44.33 2.40
N LEU A 6 -7.26 43.06 2.50
CA LEU A 6 -6.39 41.91 2.72
C LEU A 6 -5.44 41.69 1.54
N ALA A 7 -5.94 41.80 0.31
CA ALA A 7 -5.12 41.65 -0.90
C ALA A 7 -4.12 42.79 -1.07
N GLY A 8 -4.47 44.01 -0.64
CA GLY A 8 -3.53 45.16 -0.61
C GLY A 8 -2.34 44.97 0.33
N CYS A 9 -2.48 44.15 1.38
CA CYS A 9 -1.46 43.89 2.37
C CYS A 9 -0.68 42.59 2.17
N ASN A 10 -1.23 41.63 1.38
CA ASN A 10 -0.68 40.29 1.25
C ASN A 10 -0.50 39.91 -0.22
N ARG A 11 0.56 39.14 -0.52
CA ARG A 11 0.88 38.72 -1.89
C ARG A 11 0.28 37.38 -2.29
N ALA A 12 -0.18 36.59 -1.34
CA ALA A 12 -0.74 35.26 -1.58
C ALA A 12 -1.79 34.92 -0.54
N ALA A 13 -2.72 34.07 -0.92
CA ALA A 13 -3.72 33.50 -0.03
C ALA A 13 -3.57 31.97 0.02
N ILE A 14 -3.82 31.40 1.19
CA ILE A 14 -3.87 29.95 1.39
C ILE A 14 -5.30 29.62 1.83
N VAL A 15 -5.99 28.80 1.05
CA VAL A 15 -7.33 28.29 1.37
C VAL A 15 -7.19 26.83 1.76
N VAL A 16 -7.65 26.47 2.94
CA VAL A 16 -7.62 25.09 3.43
C VAL A 16 -9.03 24.51 3.43
N ILE A 17 -9.22 23.44 2.68
CA ILE A 17 -10.43 22.62 2.72
C ILE A 17 -10.09 21.36 3.50
N ALA A 18 -10.76 21.13 4.62
CA ALA A 18 -10.50 19.99 5.49
C ALA A 18 -11.72 19.06 5.58
N ARG A 19 -11.45 17.76 5.66
CA ARG A 19 -12.44 16.73 5.96
C ARG A 19 -11.90 15.84 7.07
N ARG A 20 -12.78 15.46 8.01
CA ARG A 20 -12.43 14.46 9.01
C ARG A 20 -12.37 13.07 8.36
N PRO A 21 -11.59 12.14 8.92
CA PRO A 21 -11.50 10.78 8.37
C PRO A 21 -12.86 10.11 8.14
N GLU A 22 -13.84 10.34 9.03
CA GLU A 22 -15.16 9.71 8.96
C GLU A 22 -16.15 10.43 8.02
N GLN A 23 -15.75 11.56 7.43
CA GLN A 23 -16.60 12.31 6.52
C GLN A 23 -16.51 11.74 5.11
N THR A 24 -17.66 11.27 4.60
CA THR A 24 -17.81 10.75 3.23
C THR A 24 -18.21 11.80 2.21
N ASP A 25 -18.42 13.06 2.65
CA ASP A 25 -18.73 14.15 1.72
C ASP A 25 -17.47 14.56 0.95
N CYS A 26 -17.42 14.10 -0.29
CA CYS A 26 -16.33 14.35 -1.23
C CYS A 26 -16.62 15.51 -2.19
N THR A 27 -17.62 16.37 -1.90
CA THR A 27 -17.93 17.56 -2.69
C THR A 27 -17.55 18.84 -1.97
N LEU A 28 -17.39 19.92 -2.72
CA LEU A 28 -17.24 21.25 -2.14
C LEU A 28 -18.63 21.82 -1.85
N THR A 29 -18.81 22.35 -0.64
CA THR A 29 -20.05 23.06 -0.27
C THR A 29 -20.18 24.38 -1.04
N ASP A 30 -21.39 24.94 -1.09
CA ASP A 30 -21.63 26.26 -1.70
C ASP A 30 -20.79 27.35 -1.02
N SER A 31 -20.65 27.29 0.30
CA SER A 31 -19.84 28.24 1.07
C SER A 31 -18.35 28.14 0.73
N GLU A 32 -17.81 26.95 0.59
CA GLU A 32 -16.41 26.71 0.17
C GLU A 32 -16.19 27.19 -1.27
N THR A 33 -17.14 26.90 -2.16
CA THR A 33 -17.09 27.35 -3.55
C THR A 33 -17.13 28.87 -3.64
N GLN A 34 -18.00 29.53 -2.88
CA GLN A 34 -18.06 30.98 -2.84
C GLN A 34 -16.78 31.61 -2.25
N MET A 35 -16.23 31.02 -1.17
CA MET A 35 -14.97 31.44 -0.59
C MET A 35 -13.84 31.35 -1.62
N LEU A 36 -13.69 30.22 -2.32
CA LEU A 36 -12.68 30.04 -3.36
C LEU A 36 -12.81 31.09 -4.46
N ARG A 37 -14.03 31.35 -4.97
CA ARG A 37 -14.26 32.41 -5.99
C ARG A 37 -13.85 33.79 -5.48
N SER A 38 -14.20 34.12 -4.25
CA SER A 38 -13.87 35.43 -3.66
C SER A 38 -12.37 35.60 -3.49
N VAL A 39 -11.67 34.55 -3.02
CA VAL A 39 -10.22 34.60 -2.80
C VAL A 39 -9.46 34.62 -4.13
N THR A 40 -9.83 33.77 -5.12
CA THR A 40 -9.14 33.73 -6.43
C THR A 40 -9.37 35.00 -7.25
N THR A 41 -10.48 35.72 -6.99
CA THR A 41 -10.71 37.06 -7.61
C THR A 41 -9.83 38.13 -6.98
N ALA A 42 -9.58 38.05 -5.67
CA ALA A 42 -8.82 39.07 -4.94
C ALA A 42 -7.31 38.85 -4.97
N PHE A 43 -6.86 37.58 -5.09
CA PHE A 43 -5.43 37.22 -5.01
C PHE A 43 -4.98 36.43 -6.23
N ASP A 44 -4.02 36.96 -6.97
CA ASP A 44 -3.40 36.27 -8.12
C ASP A 44 -2.65 34.97 -7.71
N ARG A 45 -2.22 34.90 -6.47
CA ARG A 45 -1.49 33.75 -5.90
C ARG A 45 -2.32 33.09 -4.82
N THR A 46 -3.22 32.22 -5.22
CA THR A 46 -4.03 31.41 -4.31
C THR A 46 -3.53 29.97 -4.30
N ILE A 47 -3.28 29.42 -3.12
CA ILE A 47 -2.89 28.04 -2.90
C ILE A 47 -4.08 27.34 -2.23
N LEU A 48 -4.63 26.33 -2.90
CA LEU A 48 -5.65 25.45 -2.32
C LEU A 48 -4.95 24.28 -1.64
N VAL A 49 -5.21 24.09 -0.35
CA VAL A 49 -4.72 22.95 0.44
C VAL A 49 -5.89 22.03 0.76
N LEU A 50 -5.77 20.78 0.36
CA LEU A 50 -6.76 19.73 0.62
C LEU A 50 -6.25 18.85 1.77
N ALA A 51 -6.75 19.11 2.98
CA ALA A 51 -6.50 18.29 4.17
C ALA A 51 -7.61 17.23 4.29
N THR A 52 -7.61 16.26 3.38
CA THR A 52 -8.69 15.29 3.20
C THR A 52 -8.16 13.86 3.16
N PRO A 53 -8.90 12.86 3.70
CA PRO A 53 -8.44 11.49 3.75
C PRO A 53 -8.23 10.84 2.36
N GLY A 54 -8.98 11.33 1.36
CA GLY A 54 -8.96 10.84 -0.01
C GLY A 54 -9.46 11.88 -0.99
N PHE A 55 -10.24 11.44 -1.95
CA PHE A 55 -10.76 12.23 -3.06
C PHE A 55 -11.73 13.32 -2.63
N VAL A 56 -11.63 14.49 -3.28
CA VAL A 56 -12.63 15.55 -3.28
C VAL A 56 -12.88 15.99 -4.73
N GLU A 57 -14.15 16.09 -5.12
CA GLU A 57 -14.54 16.58 -6.44
C GLU A 57 -14.26 18.08 -6.53
N LEU A 58 -13.38 18.47 -7.46
CA LEU A 58 -12.94 19.84 -7.64
C LEU A 58 -13.73 20.50 -8.75
N ASN A 59 -14.48 21.55 -8.40
CA ASN A 59 -15.21 22.39 -9.35
C ASN A 59 -14.32 23.48 -9.96
N ASP A 60 -14.87 24.28 -10.87
CA ASP A 60 -14.15 25.35 -11.57
C ASP A 60 -13.52 26.38 -10.60
N ALA A 61 -14.15 26.63 -9.45
CA ALA A 61 -13.61 27.58 -8.47
C ALA A 61 -12.33 27.04 -7.81
N ALA A 62 -12.29 25.75 -7.52
CA ALA A 62 -11.08 25.10 -7.01
C ALA A 62 -9.98 25.04 -8.08
N MET A 63 -10.36 24.73 -9.33
CA MET A 63 -9.42 24.63 -10.45
C MET A 63 -8.89 26.00 -10.91
N ALA A 64 -9.51 27.10 -10.51
CA ALA A 64 -8.98 28.45 -10.71
C ALA A 64 -7.77 28.77 -9.78
N CYS A 65 -7.50 27.95 -8.77
CA CYS A 65 -6.33 28.11 -7.91
C CYS A 65 -5.06 27.74 -8.68
N PRO A 66 -4.04 28.62 -8.78
CA PRO A 66 -2.79 28.34 -9.48
C PRO A 66 -2.00 27.17 -8.92
N ALA A 67 -2.18 26.85 -7.63
CA ALA A 67 -1.53 25.73 -6.97
C ALA A 67 -2.53 24.97 -6.08
N ILE A 68 -2.47 23.64 -6.16
CA ILE A 68 -3.28 22.74 -5.34
C ILE A 68 -2.34 21.76 -4.64
N VAL A 69 -2.47 21.66 -3.32
CA VAL A 69 -1.69 20.75 -2.48
C VAL A 69 -2.64 19.78 -1.80
N TRP A 70 -2.57 18.50 -2.15
CA TRP A 70 -3.21 17.46 -1.36
C TRP A 70 -2.28 17.08 -0.22
N MET A 71 -2.71 17.36 1.02
CA MET A 71 -1.94 17.13 2.22
C MET A 71 -2.32 15.83 2.93
N GLY A 72 -3.43 15.21 2.55
CA GLY A 72 -3.93 14.02 3.25
C GLY A 72 -4.20 14.29 4.74
N ILE A 73 -4.11 13.23 5.54
CA ILE A 73 -4.12 13.31 7.01
C ILE A 73 -2.67 13.17 7.46
N ALA A 74 -2.03 14.31 7.74
CA ALA A 74 -0.57 14.40 7.90
C ALA A 74 -0.07 14.19 9.36
N GLY A 75 -0.95 13.87 10.29
CA GLY A 75 -0.59 13.63 11.69
C GLY A 75 -0.37 14.92 12.48
N GLN A 76 0.30 14.80 13.62
CA GLN A 76 0.42 15.92 14.57
C GLN A 76 1.28 17.08 14.09
N GLU A 77 2.22 16.84 13.18
CA GLU A 77 3.12 17.88 12.63
C GLU A 77 2.64 18.47 11.29
N ALA A 78 1.35 18.27 10.95
CA ALA A 78 0.75 18.68 9.69
C ALA A 78 1.01 20.16 9.34
N GLY A 79 0.82 21.06 10.32
CA GLY A 79 1.03 22.51 10.13
C GLY A 79 2.47 22.86 9.88
N SER A 80 3.41 22.29 10.63
CA SER A 80 4.85 22.48 10.46
C SER A 80 5.31 21.96 9.10
N ALA A 81 4.88 20.77 8.71
CA ALA A 81 5.22 20.16 7.42
C ALA A 81 4.70 20.98 6.24
N LEU A 82 3.44 21.46 6.31
CA LEU A 82 2.87 22.33 5.28
C LEU A 82 3.66 23.64 5.16
N ALA A 83 3.97 24.29 6.29
CA ALA A 83 4.75 25.51 6.30
C ALA A 83 6.14 25.32 5.69
N ASP A 84 6.81 24.22 5.99
CA ASP A 84 8.12 23.89 5.43
C ASP A 84 8.06 23.67 3.91
N VAL A 85 7.01 23.01 3.40
CA VAL A 85 6.79 22.87 1.96
C VAL A 85 6.52 24.23 1.33
N LEU A 86 5.57 25.01 1.85
CA LEU A 86 5.20 26.32 1.26
C LEU A 86 6.33 27.34 1.30
N THR A 87 7.28 27.21 2.23
CA THR A 87 8.46 28.07 2.32
C THR A 87 9.71 27.48 1.68
N ALA A 88 9.57 26.34 1.00
CA ALA A 88 10.64 25.60 0.34
C ALA A 88 11.79 25.14 1.27
N LYS A 89 11.54 25.04 2.57
CA LYS A 89 12.46 24.36 3.49
C LYS A 89 12.41 22.84 3.29
N ALA A 90 11.24 22.31 2.90
CA ALA A 90 11.06 20.97 2.39
C ALA A 90 10.53 21.02 0.96
N LEU A 91 10.86 20.02 0.15
CA LEU A 91 10.42 19.96 -1.24
C LEU A 91 9.19 19.06 -1.38
N PRO A 92 8.15 19.48 -2.15
CA PRO A 92 7.01 18.62 -2.45
C PRO A 92 7.47 17.53 -3.42
N MET A 93 7.51 16.30 -2.94
CA MET A 93 7.97 15.13 -3.71
C MET A 93 6.95 14.00 -3.69
N GLY A 94 5.77 14.22 -3.13
CA GLY A 94 4.69 13.24 -3.07
C GLY A 94 4.13 12.91 -4.45
N ARG A 95 3.57 11.69 -4.58
CA ARG A 95 2.88 11.20 -5.77
C ARG A 95 1.54 10.63 -5.34
N LEU A 96 0.48 10.89 -6.11
CA LEU A 96 -0.87 10.41 -5.76
C LEU A 96 -0.90 8.88 -5.69
N PRO A 97 -1.32 8.30 -4.57
CA PRO A 97 -1.43 6.85 -4.42
C PRO A 97 -2.76 6.29 -4.95
N PHE A 98 -3.56 7.13 -5.59
CA PHE A 98 -4.82 6.79 -6.24
C PHE A 98 -5.09 7.73 -7.41
N SER A 99 -5.92 7.27 -8.35
CA SER A 99 -6.39 8.05 -9.48
C SER A 99 -7.39 9.13 -9.04
N TRP A 100 -7.29 10.31 -9.62
CA TRP A 100 -8.18 11.43 -9.34
C TRP A 100 -9.07 11.73 -10.56
N PRO A 101 -10.29 11.15 -10.65
CA PRO A 101 -11.19 11.40 -11.76
C PRO A 101 -11.76 12.82 -11.76
N VAL A 102 -12.43 13.17 -12.86
CA VAL A 102 -13.10 14.48 -13.00
C VAL A 102 -14.33 14.54 -12.12
N SER A 103 -15.13 13.47 -12.09
CA SER A 103 -16.35 13.38 -11.29
C SER A 103 -16.29 12.22 -10.29
N ARG A 104 -16.95 12.42 -9.15
CA ARG A 104 -17.16 11.36 -8.15
C ARG A 104 -17.93 10.16 -8.69
N THR A 105 -18.80 10.36 -9.69
CA THR A 105 -19.59 9.28 -10.29
C THR A 105 -18.76 8.33 -11.12
N ASP A 106 -17.55 8.72 -11.51
CA ASP A 106 -16.62 7.84 -12.24
C ASP A 106 -16.16 6.66 -11.37
N PHE A 107 -16.14 6.85 -10.04
CA PHE A 107 -15.88 5.75 -9.11
C PHE A 107 -17.02 4.72 -9.06
N ASP A 108 -18.27 5.12 -9.29
CA ASP A 108 -19.40 4.19 -9.30
C ASP A 108 -19.26 3.20 -10.46
N ALA A 109 -18.81 3.70 -11.62
CA ALA A 109 -18.51 2.86 -12.78
C ALA A 109 -17.29 1.95 -12.54
N ALA A 110 -16.26 2.46 -11.86
CA ALA A 110 -15.07 1.69 -11.50
C ALA A 110 -15.42 0.60 -10.46
N ASN A 111 -16.18 0.94 -9.43
CA ASN A 111 -16.58 -0.01 -8.39
C ASN A 111 -17.50 -1.12 -8.93
N ALA A 112 -18.35 -0.83 -9.90
CA ALA A 112 -19.17 -1.84 -10.59
C ALA A 112 -18.34 -2.85 -11.39
N GLN A 113 -17.06 -2.57 -11.65
CA GLN A 113 -16.11 -3.42 -12.37
C GLN A 113 -14.96 -3.87 -11.47
N ALA A 114 -15.04 -3.64 -10.15
CA ALA A 114 -13.94 -3.76 -9.19
C ALA A 114 -13.43 -5.19 -8.94
N ASP A 115 -13.64 -6.12 -9.85
CA ASP A 115 -13.06 -7.46 -9.83
C ASP A 115 -11.51 -7.34 -9.90
N GLN A 116 -10.92 -7.27 -11.08
CA GLN A 116 -9.49 -7.04 -11.30
C GLN A 116 -9.14 -5.56 -11.57
N PHE A 117 -10.16 -4.75 -11.84
CA PHE A 117 -10.05 -3.39 -12.34
C PHE A 117 -10.27 -2.35 -11.21
N VAL A 118 -9.37 -2.29 -10.27
CA VAL A 118 -9.37 -1.30 -9.18
C VAL A 118 -8.55 -0.08 -9.59
N GLY A 119 -9.07 1.12 -9.35
CA GLY A 119 -8.35 2.38 -9.56
C GLY A 119 -7.85 2.57 -10.99
N TYR A 120 -6.56 2.94 -11.16
CA TYR A 120 -5.97 3.17 -12.49
C TYR A 120 -6.11 1.96 -13.42
N ARG A 121 -6.18 0.74 -12.88
CA ARG A 121 -6.40 -0.47 -13.67
C ARG A 121 -7.72 -0.39 -14.44
N TYR A 122 -8.77 0.21 -13.83
CA TYR A 122 -10.01 0.53 -14.51
C TYR A 122 -9.86 1.74 -15.42
N PHE A 123 -9.46 2.87 -14.87
CA PHE A 123 -9.48 4.14 -15.58
C PHE A 123 -8.60 4.10 -16.85
N ASP A 124 -7.44 3.46 -16.78
CA ASP A 124 -6.52 3.35 -17.91
C ASP A 124 -6.94 2.27 -18.92
N SER A 125 -7.65 1.21 -18.48
CA SER A 125 -8.14 0.15 -19.38
C SER A 125 -9.39 0.52 -20.15
N PHE A 126 -10.20 1.46 -19.63
CA PHE A 126 -11.47 1.84 -20.26
C PHE A 126 -11.49 3.28 -20.79
N GLY A 127 -10.37 3.99 -20.71
CA GLY A 127 -10.23 5.32 -21.26
C GLY A 127 -11.02 6.40 -20.54
N ALA A 128 -11.29 6.20 -19.25
CA ALA A 128 -11.99 7.18 -18.45
C ALA A 128 -11.14 8.45 -18.23
N GLU A 129 -11.80 9.61 -18.18
CA GLU A 129 -11.13 10.89 -17.99
C GLU A 129 -10.64 11.03 -16.54
N LEU A 130 -9.40 11.48 -16.38
CA LEU A 130 -8.81 11.78 -15.07
C LEU A 130 -8.27 13.20 -15.04
N ARG A 131 -8.39 13.85 -13.90
CA ARG A 131 -7.63 15.08 -13.64
C ARG A 131 -6.18 14.75 -13.43
N TRP A 132 -5.90 13.77 -12.58
CA TRP A 132 -4.55 13.30 -12.30
C TRP A 132 -4.53 11.77 -12.21
N PRO A 133 -3.63 11.14 -12.95
CA PRO A 133 -3.48 9.69 -12.92
C PRO A 133 -2.79 9.21 -11.64
N PHE A 134 -2.89 7.92 -11.38
CA PHE A 134 -2.10 7.25 -10.35
C PHE A 134 -0.59 7.52 -10.51
N GLY A 135 0.08 7.85 -9.44
CA GLY A 135 1.51 8.19 -9.43
C GLY A 135 1.83 9.64 -9.80
N TYR A 136 0.85 10.45 -10.21
CA TYR A 136 1.08 11.84 -10.59
C TYR A 136 1.43 12.72 -9.40
N GLY A 137 2.29 13.70 -9.65
CA GLY A 137 2.62 14.76 -8.69
C GLY A 137 3.64 15.73 -9.28
N LEU A 138 3.66 16.95 -8.75
CA LEU A 138 4.62 17.99 -9.14
C LEU A 138 5.57 18.29 -7.98
N GLY A 139 6.80 18.63 -8.32
CA GLY A 139 7.80 19.17 -7.40
C GLY A 139 8.15 20.60 -7.75
N TYR A 140 9.06 21.21 -6.99
CA TYR A 140 9.65 22.50 -7.36
C TYR A 140 10.74 22.35 -8.43
N GLY A 141 11.46 21.23 -8.44
CA GLY A 141 12.34 20.84 -9.53
C GLY A 141 11.64 19.89 -10.51
N THR A 142 12.22 19.66 -11.66
CA THR A 142 11.65 18.84 -12.74
C THR A 142 12.62 17.75 -13.13
N CYS A 143 12.18 16.49 -13.06
CA CYS A 143 12.95 15.36 -13.55
C CYS A 143 12.49 14.93 -14.95
N ALA A 144 13.43 14.45 -15.73
CA ALA A 144 13.17 13.77 -17.01
C ALA A 144 13.74 12.36 -16.99
N LEU A 145 13.03 11.46 -17.66
CA LEU A 145 13.52 10.10 -17.92
C LEU A 145 14.47 10.14 -19.10
N GLY A 146 15.69 9.65 -18.89
CA GLY A 146 16.70 9.50 -19.92
C GLY A 146 16.68 8.11 -20.54
N SER A 147 17.86 7.51 -20.68
CA SER A 147 17.99 6.16 -21.24
C SER A 147 17.38 5.10 -20.32
N VAL A 148 16.61 4.19 -20.92
CA VAL A 148 16.03 3.04 -20.22
C VAL A 148 16.44 1.75 -20.92
N SER A 149 16.78 0.73 -20.16
CA SER A 149 17.08 -0.59 -20.67
C SER A 149 16.43 -1.69 -19.84
N VAL A 150 16.02 -2.75 -20.52
CA VAL A 150 15.44 -3.96 -19.90
C VAL A 150 16.39 -5.12 -20.16
N GLY A 151 16.62 -5.92 -19.15
CA GLY A 151 17.50 -7.10 -19.21
C GLY A 151 16.89 -8.29 -18.45
N LEU A 152 17.56 -9.43 -18.55
CA LEU A 152 17.25 -10.63 -17.80
C LEU A 152 18.54 -11.18 -17.18
N ASP A 153 18.55 -11.23 -15.84
CA ASP A 153 19.67 -11.78 -15.07
C ASP A 153 19.21 -13.03 -14.29
N GLY A 154 19.50 -14.18 -14.83
CA GLY A 154 19.05 -15.45 -14.27
C GLY A 154 17.52 -15.58 -14.28
N THR A 155 16.88 -15.49 -13.14
CA THR A 155 15.42 -15.57 -12.95
C THR A 155 14.76 -14.23 -12.82
N ASP A 156 15.51 -13.13 -12.86
CA ASP A 156 15.01 -11.80 -12.57
C ASP A 156 15.08 -10.91 -13.80
N VAL A 157 14.03 -10.15 -14.02
CA VAL A 157 13.99 -9.02 -14.93
C VAL A 157 14.70 -7.86 -14.28
N THR A 158 15.57 -7.20 -15.03
CA THR A 158 16.28 -6.00 -14.58
C THR A 158 15.87 -4.81 -15.45
N VAL A 159 15.59 -3.70 -14.82
CA VAL A 159 15.27 -2.44 -15.49
C VAL A 159 16.24 -1.38 -14.98
N SER A 160 16.95 -0.74 -15.90
CA SER A 160 17.85 0.38 -15.60
C SER A 160 17.27 1.64 -16.23
N ALA A 161 17.04 2.67 -15.43
CA ALA A 161 16.44 3.92 -15.86
C ALA A 161 17.29 5.11 -15.40
N GLU A 162 17.79 5.92 -16.33
CA GLU A 162 18.47 7.16 -16.03
C GLU A 162 17.43 8.25 -15.77
N VAL A 163 17.58 8.99 -14.68
CA VAL A 163 16.77 10.14 -14.33
C VAL A 163 17.67 11.35 -14.17
N GLU A 164 17.30 12.47 -14.81
CA GLU A 164 18.01 13.73 -14.74
C GLU A 164 17.10 14.82 -14.14
N ASN A 165 17.62 15.60 -13.23
CA ASN A 165 16.96 16.83 -12.85
C ASN A 165 17.26 17.91 -13.91
N ILE A 166 16.31 18.17 -14.78
CA ILE A 166 16.39 19.16 -15.86
C ILE A 166 15.96 20.56 -15.42
N GLY A 167 15.57 20.72 -14.15
CA GLY A 167 15.26 22.03 -13.56
C GLY A 167 16.52 22.87 -13.37
N GLU A 168 16.36 24.19 -13.29
CA GLU A 168 17.49 25.12 -13.19
C GLU A 168 17.78 25.53 -11.72
N THR A 169 16.79 25.44 -10.83
CA THR A 169 16.88 26.10 -9.52
C THR A 169 16.76 25.13 -8.35
N TRP A 170 15.83 24.18 -8.43
CA TRP A 170 15.46 23.35 -7.29
C TRP A 170 15.97 21.92 -7.42
N PRO A 171 16.47 21.34 -6.33
CA PRO A 171 16.67 19.90 -6.28
C PRO A 171 15.35 19.17 -6.49
N ALA A 172 15.42 17.96 -7.04
CA ALA A 172 14.26 17.11 -7.28
C ALA A 172 14.55 15.64 -7.00
N ALA A 173 13.53 14.90 -6.61
CA ALA A 173 13.58 13.45 -6.56
C ALA A 173 12.30 12.87 -7.17
N GLU A 174 12.44 11.76 -7.90
CA GLU A 174 11.34 11.18 -8.65
C GLU A 174 11.10 9.71 -8.27
N ALA A 175 9.87 9.26 -8.38
CA ALA A 175 9.49 7.86 -8.25
C ALA A 175 9.43 7.22 -9.64
N VAL A 176 10.45 6.43 -9.97
CA VAL A 176 10.46 5.63 -11.19
C VAL A 176 9.56 4.42 -11.00
N GLN A 177 8.59 4.25 -11.88
CA GLN A 177 7.56 3.22 -11.83
C GLN A 177 7.68 2.32 -13.07
N VAL A 178 7.66 1.02 -12.86
CA VAL A 178 7.70 0.00 -13.92
C VAL A 178 6.35 -0.67 -14.01
N TYR A 179 5.77 -0.65 -15.19
CA TYR A 179 4.49 -1.26 -15.48
C TYR A 179 4.64 -2.37 -16.51
N ILE A 180 3.83 -3.41 -16.36
CA ILE A 180 3.84 -4.58 -17.24
C ILE A 180 2.48 -4.73 -17.89
N SER A 181 2.47 -4.86 -19.25
CA SER A 181 1.32 -5.35 -19.99
C SER A 181 1.45 -6.85 -20.17
N ARG A 182 0.41 -7.60 -19.83
CA ARG A 182 0.36 -9.06 -20.00
C ARG A 182 -0.28 -9.41 -21.35
N PRO A 183 0.06 -10.55 -21.98
CA PRO A 183 -0.55 -10.96 -23.25
C PRO A 183 -2.06 -11.27 -23.09
N ASP A 184 -2.84 -11.13 -24.16
CA ASP A 184 -4.29 -11.40 -24.15
C ASP A 184 -4.63 -12.83 -23.73
N ALA A 185 -3.73 -13.77 -23.99
CA ALA A 185 -3.85 -15.15 -23.49
C ALA A 185 -3.93 -15.25 -21.97
N ALA A 186 -3.51 -14.21 -21.24
CA ALA A 186 -3.67 -14.11 -19.79
C ALA A 186 -5.12 -13.85 -19.33
N GLY A 187 -6.07 -13.71 -20.26
CA GLY A 187 -7.48 -13.43 -19.98
C GLY A 187 -7.73 -11.93 -19.82
N ALA A 188 -8.85 -11.60 -19.17
CA ALA A 188 -9.23 -10.22 -18.91
C ALA A 188 -8.28 -9.57 -17.92
N GLN A 189 -7.23 -8.93 -18.41
CA GLN A 189 -6.23 -8.24 -17.58
C GLN A 189 -6.31 -6.72 -17.81
N PRO A 190 -5.98 -5.87 -16.82
CA PRO A 190 -5.73 -4.46 -17.05
C PRO A 190 -4.68 -4.22 -18.15
N VAL A 191 -4.73 -3.06 -18.80
CA VAL A 191 -3.78 -2.73 -19.90
C VAL A 191 -2.34 -2.74 -19.43
N TRP A 192 -2.10 -2.34 -18.17
CA TRP A 192 -0.81 -2.45 -17.47
C TRP A 192 -1.01 -2.54 -15.96
N LEU A 193 -0.02 -3.06 -15.30
CA LEU A 193 0.03 -3.31 -13.86
C LEU A 193 1.36 -2.78 -13.34
N LEU A 194 1.36 -2.00 -12.26
CA LEU A 194 2.58 -1.66 -11.55
C LEU A 194 3.21 -2.95 -11.02
N ASP A 195 4.47 -3.16 -11.34
CA ASP A 195 5.24 -4.33 -10.92
C ASP A 195 6.27 -3.96 -9.85
N CYS A 196 7.03 -2.90 -10.09
CA CYS A 196 7.96 -2.38 -9.11
C CYS A 196 8.17 -0.87 -9.25
N PHE A 197 8.73 -0.27 -8.22
CA PHE A 197 9.07 1.16 -8.19
C PHE A 197 10.30 1.39 -7.34
N ALA A 198 11.00 2.49 -7.63
CA ALA A 198 12.08 2.98 -6.78
C ALA A 198 12.15 4.50 -6.85
N ARG A 199 12.67 5.11 -5.80
CA ARG A 199 12.82 6.55 -5.74
C ARG A 199 14.29 6.93 -5.93
N THR A 200 14.53 7.99 -6.72
CA THR A 200 15.88 8.58 -6.82
C THR A 200 16.29 9.21 -5.50
N LYS A 201 17.57 9.38 -5.28
CA LYS A 201 18.07 10.35 -4.33
C LYS A 201 17.62 11.77 -4.70
N LEU A 202 17.86 12.73 -3.83
CA LEU A 202 17.63 14.13 -4.16
C LEU A 202 18.73 14.62 -5.13
N LEU A 203 18.33 14.94 -6.37
CA LEU A 203 19.22 15.35 -7.46
C LEU A 203 19.31 16.86 -7.51
N ALA A 204 20.51 17.41 -7.51
CA ALA A 204 20.75 18.82 -7.80
C ALA A 204 20.41 19.12 -9.28
N PRO A 205 20.17 20.41 -9.65
CA PRO A 205 20.00 20.80 -11.05
C PRO A 205 21.12 20.25 -11.95
N GLY A 206 20.75 19.57 -13.03
CA GLY A 206 21.66 18.91 -13.98
C GLY A 206 22.25 17.57 -13.49
N GLU A 207 21.97 17.17 -12.25
CA GLU A 207 22.45 15.87 -11.73
C GLU A 207 21.63 14.72 -12.29
N ARG A 208 22.31 13.58 -12.49
CA ARG A 208 21.74 12.34 -12.99
C ARG A 208 21.93 11.21 -11.99
N GLU A 209 21.00 10.26 -12.03
CA GLU A 209 21.10 8.98 -11.34
C GLU A 209 20.54 7.88 -12.22
N THR A 210 21.19 6.72 -12.18
CA THR A 210 20.65 5.51 -12.78
C THR A 210 20.01 4.66 -11.70
N VAL A 211 18.68 4.57 -11.74
CA VAL A 211 17.89 3.74 -10.85
C VAL A 211 17.87 2.32 -11.40
N GLN A 212 18.21 1.35 -10.55
CA GLN A 212 18.13 -0.07 -10.86
C GLN A 212 16.91 -0.68 -10.19
N LEU A 213 16.03 -1.29 -10.98
CA LEU A 213 14.86 -2.03 -10.50
C LEU A 213 15.01 -3.49 -10.89
N ARG A 214 14.47 -4.38 -10.08
CA ARG A 214 14.58 -5.82 -10.27
C ARG A 214 13.35 -6.52 -9.72
N PHE A 215 12.83 -7.46 -10.49
CA PHE A 215 11.71 -8.30 -10.08
C PHE A 215 11.82 -9.69 -10.71
N PRO A 216 11.34 -10.76 -10.04
CA PRO A 216 11.42 -12.10 -10.57
C PRO A 216 10.46 -12.30 -11.75
N VAL A 217 10.87 -13.07 -12.73
CA VAL A 217 10.04 -13.46 -13.90
C VAL A 217 8.69 -14.05 -13.46
N THR A 218 8.62 -14.62 -12.26
CA THR A 218 7.39 -15.22 -11.73
C THR A 218 6.28 -14.21 -11.44
N GLU A 219 6.61 -12.93 -11.24
CA GLU A 219 5.63 -11.87 -11.02
C GLU A 219 4.85 -11.49 -12.29
N LEU A 220 5.40 -11.84 -13.46
CA LEU A 220 4.70 -11.71 -14.74
C LEU A 220 3.51 -12.69 -14.86
N ALA A 221 3.44 -13.74 -14.05
CA ALA A 221 2.39 -14.76 -14.12
C ALA A 221 1.04 -14.20 -13.68
N ALA A 222 -0.02 -14.70 -14.32
CA ALA A 222 -1.42 -14.45 -13.92
C ALA A 222 -2.04 -15.72 -13.33
N TYR A 223 -2.96 -15.56 -12.40
CA TYR A 223 -3.69 -16.70 -11.85
C TYR A 223 -4.67 -17.28 -12.86
N ARG A 224 -4.71 -18.62 -12.93
CA ARG A 224 -5.60 -19.40 -13.79
C ARG A 224 -6.52 -20.27 -12.95
N GLU A 225 -7.79 -19.92 -12.96
CA GLU A 225 -8.84 -20.65 -12.21
C GLU A 225 -8.92 -22.10 -12.62
N SER A 226 -8.94 -22.37 -13.93
CA SER A 226 -9.02 -23.74 -14.49
C SER A 226 -7.85 -24.65 -14.11
N ALA A 227 -6.71 -24.06 -13.73
CA ALA A 227 -5.49 -24.80 -13.36
C ALA A 227 -5.15 -24.67 -11.87
N CYS A 228 -5.89 -23.85 -11.12
CA CYS A 228 -5.58 -23.47 -9.75
C CYS A 228 -4.09 -23.12 -9.57
N ALA A 229 -3.57 -22.29 -10.46
CA ALA A 229 -2.14 -21.97 -10.48
C ALA A 229 -1.85 -20.65 -11.17
N PHE A 230 -0.73 -20.04 -10.79
CA PHE A 230 -0.14 -18.93 -11.53
C PHE A 230 0.62 -19.46 -12.74
N ALA A 231 0.39 -18.87 -13.89
CA ALA A 231 1.02 -19.26 -15.15
C ALA A 231 1.54 -18.06 -15.93
N LEU A 232 2.72 -18.22 -16.50
CA LEU A 232 3.17 -17.39 -17.61
C LEU A 232 2.49 -17.89 -18.88
N GLU A 233 1.81 -17.01 -19.57
CA GLU A 233 1.16 -17.34 -20.84
C GLU A 233 2.11 -17.15 -22.01
N GLU A 234 1.79 -17.79 -23.13
CA GLU A 234 2.49 -17.50 -24.39
C GLU A 234 2.16 -16.09 -24.86
N GLY A 235 3.17 -15.33 -25.29
CA GLY A 235 3.01 -13.99 -25.80
C GLY A 235 4.07 -13.01 -25.32
N TYR A 236 3.81 -11.73 -25.56
CA TYR A 236 4.67 -10.63 -25.17
C TYR A 236 4.22 -10.02 -23.85
N TYR A 237 5.21 -9.65 -23.05
CA TYR A 237 5.08 -8.91 -21.81
C TYR A 237 5.80 -7.59 -22.01
N ASP A 238 5.05 -6.51 -22.23
CA ASP A 238 5.63 -5.21 -22.51
C ASP A 238 5.97 -4.49 -21.22
N VAL A 239 7.22 -4.04 -21.13
CA VAL A 239 7.76 -3.31 -20.00
C VAL A 239 7.68 -1.83 -20.30
N ARG A 240 7.02 -1.08 -19.45
CA ARG A 240 6.87 0.37 -19.54
C ARG A 240 7.50 1.02 -18.30
N VAL A 241 8.14 2.17 -18.51
CA VAL A 241 8.78 2.93 -17.43
C VAL A 241 8.35 4.38 -17.51
N GLY A 242 8.09 4.98 -16.36
CA GLY A 242 7.70 6.37 -16.25
C GLY A 242 7.52 6.83 -14.81
N PHE A 243 6.88 7.98 -14.64
CA PHE A 243 6.69 8.61 -13.35
C PHE A 243 5.23 8.54 -12.83
N HIS A 244 4.30 8.14 -13.68
CA HIS A 244 2.89 7.91 -13.35
C HIS A 244 2.24 7.01 -14.40
N SER A 245 1.09 6.41 -14.12
CA SER A 245 0.47 5.37 -14.95
C SER A 245 0.21 5.77 -16.40
N ARG A 246 -0.05 7.05 -16.66
CA ARG A 246 -0.30 7.62 -18.01
C ARG A 246 0.90 8.36 -18.59
N GLY A 247 2.03 8.39 -17.90
CA GLY A 247 3.29 9.00 -18.36
C GLY A 247 4.40 7.98 -18.42
N THR A 248 4.15 6.85 -19.07
CA THR A 248 5.09 5.76 -19.28
C THR A 248 5.45 5.62 -20.75
N TYR A 249 6.67 5.14 -21.01
CA TYR A 249 7.18 4.84 -22.34
C TYR A 249 7.54 3.35 -22.42
N VAL A 250 7.48 2.79 -23.62
CA VAL A 250 7.89 1.41 -23.88
C VAL A 250 9.40 1.28 -23.70
N ALA A 251 9.83 0.54 -22.70
CA ALA A 251 11.24 0.30 -22.38
C ALA A 251 11.79 -0.95 -23.05
N GLY A 252 10.94 -1.93 -23.31
CA GLY A 252 11.30 -3.19 -23.92
C GLY A 252 10.18 -4.22 -23.80
N SER A 253 10.45 -5.45 -24.25
CA SER A 253 9.49 -6.53 -24.18
C SER A 253 10.17 -7.84 -23.84
N LEU A 254 9.46 -8.68 -23.08
CA LEU A 254 9.82 -10.05 -22.81
C LEU A 254 8.87 -10.97 -23.60
N ARG A 255 9.33 -12.13 -24.01
CA ARG A 255 8.51 -13.10 -24.76
C ARG A 255 8.56 -14.48 -24.13
N SER A 256 7.41 -14.99 -23.76
CA SER A 256 7.22 -16.41 -23.45
C SER A 256 6.79 -17.14 -24.72
N MET A 257 7.49 -18.24 -25.04
CA MET A 257 7.23 -19.03 -26.25
C MET A 257 6.15 -20.09 -26.03
N GLN A 258 5.77 -20.33 -24.80
CA GLN A 258 4.74 -21.31 -24.42
C GLN A 258 4.23 -21.01 -23.01
N ARG A 259 3.04 -21.53 -22.69
CA ARG A 259 2.54 -21.48 -21.33
C ARG A 259 3.45 -22.26 -20.39
N ALA A 260 3.76 -21.67 -19.24
CA ALA A 260 4.54 -22.30 -18.19
C ALA A 260 3.89 -22.08 -16.82
N MET A 261 3.66 -23.18 -16.09
CA MET A 261 3.11 -23.12 -14.73
C MET A 261 4.23 -22.68 -13.77
N VAL A 262 3.98 -21.60 -13.05
CA VAL A 262 4.92 -21.01 -12.08
C VAL A 262 4.69 -21.57 -10.69
N ARG A 263 3.44 -21.49 -10.21
CA ARG A 263 3.08 -21.89 -8.85
C ARG A 263 1.65 -22.45 -8.81
N ALA A 264 1.48 -23.68 -8.34
CA ALA A 264 0.18 -24.21 -7.98
C ALA A 264 -0.22 -23.73 -6.58
N VAL A 265 -1.49 -23.45 -6.39
CA VAL A 265 -2.06 -23.02 -5.11
C VAL A 265 -3.29 -23.86 -4.78
N THR A 266 -3.71 -23.85 -3.52
CA THR A 266 -4.91 -24.53 -3.09
C THR A 266 -6.13 -23.89 -3.75
N PRO A 267 -7.06 -24.65 -4.34
CA PRO A 267 -8.30 -24.12 -4.89
C PRO A 267 -9.12 -23.44 -3.79
N LEU A 268 -9.65 -22.27 -4.08
CA LEU A 268 -10.66 -21.65 -3.24
C LEU A 268 -12.03 -22.18 -3.66
N ARG A 269 -12.86 -22.58 -2.69
CA ARG A 269 -14.26 -22.97 -2.94
C ARG A 269 -15.13 -21.73 -2.79
N LEU A 270 -15.01 -20.81 -3.74
CA LEU A 270 -15.85 -19.63 -3.76
C LEU A 270 -17.04 -19.89 -4.66
N ASP A 271 -18.25 -19.54 -4.22
CA ASP A 271 -19.43 -19.36 -5.07
C ASP A 271 -19.24 -18.08 -5.91
N ALA A 272 -18.08 -17.97 -6.53
CA ALA A 272 -17.67 -16.80 -7.28
C ALA A 272 -18.09 -16.96 -8.74
N PRO A 273 -18.60 -15.92 -9.39
CA PRO A 273 -18.82 -15.94 -10.81
C PRO A 273 -17.47 -16.16 -11.52
N GLU A 274 -17.50 -16.89 -12.64
CA GLU A 274 -16.35 -16.88 -13.55
C GLU A 274 -15.99 -15.44 -13.88
N SER A 275 -14.69 -15.13 -13.96
CA SER A 275 -14.21 -13.80 -14.31
C SER A 275 -15.01 -13.26 -15.48
N GLY A 276 -15.76 -12.18 -15.25
CA GLY A 276 -16.70 -11.64 -16.23
C GLY A 276 -16.00 -11.36 -17.56
N ARG A 277 -16.70 -11.62 -18.68
CA ARG A 277 -16.20 -11.19 -19.99
C ARG A 277 -15.98 -9.70 -19.97
N VAL A 278 -14.73 -9.30 -19.95
CA VAL A 278 -14.35 -7.89 -20.02
C VAL A 278 -14.83 -7.34 -21.36
N ARG A 279 -15.54 -6.23 -21.29
CA ARG A 279 -15.85 -5.41 -22.47
C ARG A 279 -14.53 -5.01 -23.15
N ASP A 280 -14.61 -4.76 -24.45
CA ASP A 280 -13.44 -4.36 -25.25
C ASP A 280 -12.60 -3.30 -24.53
N ARG A 281 -11.38 -3.68 -24.16
CA ARG A 281 -10.40 -2.76 -23.62
C ARG A 281 -10.04 -1.77 -24.73
N LYS A 282 -10.16 -0.49 -24.46
CA LYS A 282 -9.54 0.54 -25.27
C LYS A 282 -8.29 0.97 -24.55
N ALA A 283 -7.11 0.76 -25.13
CA ALA A 283 -5.90 1.39 -24.61
C ALA A 283 -6.17 2.90 -24.48
N ALA A 284 -6.25 3.37 -23.24
CA ALA A 284 -6.73 4.72 -22.97
C ALA A 284 -5.75 5.79 -23.43
N PHE A 285 -4.46 5.46 -23.44
CA PHE A 285 -3.39 6.39 -23.71
C PHE A 285 -2.36 5.76 -24.63
N THR A 286 -2.17 6.44 -25.74
CA THR A 286 -1.06 6.23 -26.66
C THR A 286 -0.34 7.56 -26.83
N TYR A 287 0.96 7.52 -26.99
CA TYR A 287 1.76 8.68 -27.38
C TYR A 287 2.25 8.52 -28.83
N PRO A 288 2.57 9.62 -29.53
CA PRO A 288 3.09 9.54 -30.88
C PRO A 288 4.35 8.67 -30.96
N GLY A 289 4.35 7.64 -31.82
CA GLY A 289 5.47 6.71 -32.00
C GLY A 289 5.39 5.43 -31.17
N GLU A 290 4.41 5.27 -30.28
CA GLU A 290 4.28 4.09 -29.43
C GLU A 290 4.13 2.78 -30.22
N ALA A 291 3.37 2.78 -31.31
CA ALA A 291 3.16 1.57 -32.11
C ALA A 291 4.46 1.09 -32.77
N GLU A 292 5.29 2.02 -33.22
CA GLU A 292 6.61 1.75 -33.77
C GLU A 292 7.56 1.22 -32.69
N GLU A 293 7.54 1.82 -31.50
CA GLU A 293 8.34 1.36 -30.36
C GLU A 293 7.94 -0.03 -29.91
N LEU A 294 6.65 -0.34 -29.81
CA LEU A 294 6.15 -1.68 -29.49
C LEU A 294 6.60 -2.70 -30.56
N THR A 295 6.49 -2.34 -31.83
CA THR A 295 6.94 -3.20 -32.92
C THR A 295 8.45 -3.49 -32.83
N ALA A 296 9.25 -2.48 -32.50
CA ALA A 296 10.68 -2.63 -32.30
C ALA A 296 10.99 -3.48 -31.04
N ALA A 297 10.29 -3.22 -29.94
CA ALA A 297 10.42 -3.98 -28.70
C ALA A 297 10.08 -5.47 -28.90
N HIS A 298 9.01 -5.78 -29.64
CA HIS A 298 8.64 -7.16 -29.96
C HIS A 298 9.67 -7.85 -30.84
N LYS A 299 10.28 -7.14 -31.81
CA LYS A 299 11.34 -7.68 -32.66
C LYS A 299 12.58 -8.09 -31.87
N TYR A 300 12.90 -7.33 -30.84
CA TYR A 300 14.09 -7.56 -29.99
C TYR A 300 13.73 -8.13 -28.62
N ALA A 301 12.53 -8.69 -28.45
CA ALA A 301 12.04 -9.19 -27.19
C ALA A 301 12.97 -10.24 -26.57
N ILE A 302 13.22 -10.10 -25.28
CA ILE A 302 14.04 -11.02 -24.50
C ILE A 302 13.23 -12.29 -24.24
N ARG A 303 13.77 -13.44 -24.62
CA ARG A 303 13.07 -14.72 -24.47
C ARG A 303 13.10 -15.20 -23.01
N ILE A 304 11.92 -15.43 -22.46
CA ILE A 304 11.75 -16.15 -21.19
C ILE A 304 11.81 -17.65 -21.50
N SER A 305 12.67 -18.37 -20.79
CA SER A 305 12.75 -19.83 -20.89
C SER A 305 12.33 -20.48 -19.57
N PRO A 306 11.92 -21.77 -19.57
CA PRO A 306 11.67 -22.50 -18.31
C PRO A 306 12.85 -22.51 -17.34
N ARG A 307 14.07 -22.25 -17.83
CA ARG A 307 15.28 -22.12 -17.00
C ARG A 307 15.30 -20.84 -16.16
N ASN A 308 14.55 -19.82 -16.59
CA ASN A 308 14.39 -18.55 -15.88
C ASN A 308 13.33 -18.63 -14.77
N LEU A 309 12.63 -19.75 -14.67
CA LEU A 309 11.70 -19.98 -13.56
C LEU A 309 12.48 -20.56 -12.36
N PRO A 310 12.17 -20.11 -11.14
CA PRO A 310 12.79 -20.66 -9.95
C PRO A 310 12.48 -22.16 -9.87
N LYS A 311 13.52 -22.97 -9.65
CA LYS A 311 13.34 -24.40 -9.43
C LYS A 311 12.50 -24.57 -8.17
N ARG A 312 11.36 -25.26 -8.30
CA ARG A 312 10.55 -25.64 -7.14
C ARG A 312 11.41 -26.43 -6.16
N SER A 313 11.85 -25.80 -5.09
CA SER A 313 12.20 -26.56 -3.90
C SER A 313 10.85 -27.00 -3.28
N ARG A 314 10.55 -28.29 -3.28
CA ARG A 314 9.60 -28.81 -2.29
C ARG A 314 10.20 -28.39 -0.94
N LYS A 315 9.64 -27.35 -0.32
CA LYS A 315 9.79 -27.22 1.13
C LYS A 315 9.22 -28.53 1.64
N LYS A 316 10.09 -29.47 2.08
CA LYS A 316 9.66 -30.56 2.94
C LYS A 316 8.90 -29.87 4.05
N GLY A 317 7.58 -30.16 4.15
CA GLY A 317 6.85 -29.82 5.34
C GLY A 317 7.76 -30.25 6.47
N ARG A 318 8.04 -29.42 7.44
CA ARG A 318 8.71 -29.88 8.65
C ARG A 318 7.77 -30.92 9.21
N ASP A 319 8.11 -32.19 9.00
CA ASP A 319 7.41 -33.26 9.66
C ASP A 319 7.44 -32.92 11.14
N PHE A 320 6.27 -32.74 11.70
CA PHE A 320 6.08 -32.56 13.13
C PHE A 320 6.44 -33.91 13.76
N GLN A 321 7.72 -34.18 13.96
CA GLN A 321 8.15 -35.25 14.84
C GLN A 321 7.90 -34.70 16.25
N GLY A 322 6.71 -35.03 16.76
CA GLY A 322 6.37 -34.80 18.14
C GLY A 322 7.45 -35.45 19.01
N CYS A 323 8.24 -34.66 19.69
CA CYS A 323 9.05 -35.15 20.79
C CYS A 323 8.09 -35.48 21.94
N TYR A 324 7.44 -36.64 21.87
CA TYR A 324 6.75 -37.21 23.01
C TYR A 324 7.83 -37.84 23.89
N GLY A 325 8.02 -37.29 25.10
CA GLY A 325 8.69 -38.08 26.08
C GLY A 325 9.58 -37.45 27.12
N ASP A 326 9.71 -36.16 27.24
CA ASP A 326 10.36 -35.56 28.41
C ASP A 326 9.31 -34.97 29.35
N ASN A 327 9.24 -35.53 30.57
CA ASN A 327 8.45 -34.98 31.69
C ASN A 327 9.08 -33.67 32.25
N GLU A 328 10.04 -33.08 31.53
CA GLU A 328 10.67 -31.83 31.94
C GLU A 328 9.83 -30.63 31.52
N VAL A 329 9.67 -29.69 32.45
CA VAL A 329 9.01 -28.44 32.16
C VAL A 329 9.99 -27.52 31.46
N HIS A 330 9.80 -27.35 30.14
CA HIS A 330 10.54 -26.36 29.36
C HIS A 330 9.95 -24.98 29.52
N THR A 331 10.79 -23.96 29.48
CA THR A 331 10.38 -22.55 29.63
C THR A 331 10.79 -21.73 28.38
N LEU A 332 10.18 -20.56 28.23
CA LEU A 332 10.58 -19.62 27.18
C LEU A 332 12.06 -19.21 27.30
N ASP A 333 12.62 -19.20 28.52
CA ASP A 333 14.04 -18.91 28.74
C ASP A 333 14.95 -20.04 28.22
N ASP A 334 14.47 -21.29 28.23
CA ASP A 334 15.19 -22.42 27.62
C ASP A 334 15.25 -22.28 26.10
N VAL A 335 14.14 -21.84 25.49
CA VAL A 335 14.10 -21.54 24.05
C VAL A 335 15.07 -20.41 23.71
N ARG A 336 15.05 -19.31 24.48
CA ARG A 336 15.96 -18.17 24.29
C ARG A 336 17.42 -18.54 24.43
N ALA A 337 17.71 -19.45 25.37
CA ALA A 337 19.07 -19.96 25.59
C ALA A 337 19.49 -21.06 24.59
N GLY A 338 18.60 -21.45 23.65
CA GLY A 338 18.86 -22.49 22.67
C GLY A 338 18.89 -23.91 23.23
N ARG A 339 18.42 -24.13 24.47
CA ARG A 339 18.38 -25.45 25.12
C ARG A 339 17.25 -26.33 24.59
N CYS A 340 16.14 -25.72 24.14
CA CYS A 340 15.07 -26.44 23.46
C CYS A 340 14.50 -25.59 22.31
N SER A 341 13.69 -26.22 21.46
CA SER A 341 12.97 -25.51 20.39
C SER A 341 11.62 -24.99 20.90
N VAL A 342 11.03 -24.01 20.17
CA VAL A 342 9.63 -23.59 20.43
C VAL A 342 8.69 -24.79 20.36
N PHE A 343 8.89 -25.69 19.40
CA PHE A 343 8.06 -26.90 19.27
C PHE A 343 8.17 -27.81 20.50
N THR A 344 9.36 -27.96 21.08
CA THR A 344 9.56 -28.73 22.31
C THR A 344 8.81 -28.10 23.48
N LEU A 345 8.90 -26.76 23.63
CA LEU A 345 8.17 -26.03 24.63
C LEU A 345 6.65 -26.23 24.50
N VAL A 346 6.12 -26.05 23.30
CA VAL A 346 4.67 -26.20 23.03
C VAL A 346 4.21 -27.64 23.25
N ALA A 347 4.98 -28.62 22.81
CA ALA A 347 4.67 -30.04 23.03
C ALA A 347 4.68 -30.47 24.49
N ALA A 348 5.42 -29.76 25.35
CA ALA A 348 5.48 -30.01 26.80
C ALA A 348 4.39 -29.25 27.59
N MET A 349 3.62 -28.36 26.93
CA MET A 349 2.50 -27.66 27.58
C MET A 349 1.29 -28.56 27.76
N ASP A 350 0.60 -28.37 28.86
CA ASP A 350 -0.70 -29.00 29.09
C ASP A 350 -1.80 -28.30 28.28
N ASP A 351 -2.88 -29.05 27.98
CA ASP A 351 -4.01 -28.57 27.16
C ASP A 351 -4.66 -27.32 27.74
N HIS A 352 -4.68 -27.16 29.08
CA HIS A 352 -5.24 -25.98 29.71
C HIS A 352 -4.42 -24.74 29.41
N SER A 353 -3.10 -24.82 29.52
CA SER A 353 -2.17 -23.74 29.19
C SER A 353 -2.20 -23.37 27.72
N LEU A 354 -2.28 -24.37 26.82
CA LEU A 354 -2.42 -24.14 25.38
C LEU A 354 -3.75 -23.41 25.07
N ARG A 355 -4.87 -23.84 25.65
CA ARG A 355 -6.15 -23.16 25.50
C ARG A 355 -6.11 -21.72 26.02
N GLN A 356 -5.46 -21.46 27.15
CA GLN A 356 -5.31 -20.10 27.65
C GLN A 356 -4.54 -19.20 26.67
N LEU A 357 -3.52 -19.70 26.00
CA LEU A 357 -2.80 -18.92 25.00
C LEU A 357 -3.64 -18.63 23.76
N VAL A 358 -4.45 -19.58 23.32
CA VAL A 358 -5.26 -19.44 22.11
C VAL A 358 -6.56 -18.68 22.39
N ASP A 359 -7.38 -19.19 23.32
CA ASP A 359 -8.73 -18.68 23.55
C ASP A 359 -8.74 -17.31 24.24
N GLN A 360 -7.71 -16.98 25.00
CA GLN A 360 -7.60 -15.72 25.75
C GLN A 360 -6.65 -14.71 25.10
N PHE A 361 -6.13 -15.00 23.90
CA PHE A 361 -5.24 -14.06 23.22
C PHE A 361 -5.97 -12.77 22.86
N GLY A 362 -5.53 -11.64 23.45
CA GLY A 362 -6.16 -10.35 23.27
C GLY A 362 -7.38 -10.07 24.17
N PHE A 363 -7.91 -11.07 24.89
CA PHE A 363 -9.08 -10.91 25.75
C PHE A 363 -8.73 -10.72 27.23
N CYS A 364 -7.47 -10.94 27.64
CA CYS A 364 -7.04 -10.60 28.97
C CYS A 364 -6.99 -9.07 29.15
N PRO A 365 -7.31 -8.57 30.36
CA PRO A 365 -7.18 -7.15 30.67
C PRO A 365 -5.75 -6.65 30.42
N ALA A 366 -5.64 -5.54 29.71
CA ALA A 366 -4.36 -4.90 29.49
C ALA A 366 -3.88 -4.17 30.75
N SER A 367 -2.57 -4.21 31.01
CA SER A 367 -1.94 -3.41 32.07
C SER A 367 -1.62 -1.99 31.61
N VAL A 368 -1.59 -1.75 30.29
CA VAL A 368 -1.34 -0.44 29.70
C VAL A 368 -2.68 0.25 29.42
N PRO A 369 -2.94 1.43 29.99
CA PRO A 369 -4.20 2.14 29.78
C PRO A 369 -4.44 2.48 28.31
N GLY A 370 -5.57 2.04 27.77
CA GLY A 370 -5.96 2.23 26.38
C GLY A 370 -5.43 1.16 25.42
N ALA A 371 -4.63 0.20 25.89
CA ALA A 371 -4.34 -0.97 25.09
C ALA A 371 -5.61 -1.82 24.90
N LEU A 372 -5.71 -2.51 23.75
CA LEU A 372 -6.90 -3.30 23.39
C LEU A 372 -7.10 -4.50 24.32
N GLY A 373 -6.01 -5.10 24.78
CA GLY A 373 -6.01 -6.28 25.60
C GLY A 373 -4.61 -6.87 25.73
N ALA A 374 -4.55 -8.03 26.35
CA ALA A 374 -3.30 -8.78 26.53
C ALA A 374 -3.52 -10.27 26.28
N SER A 375 -2.43 -11.00 26.02
CA SER A 375 -2.44 -12.45 26.12
C SER A 375 -2.42 -12.91 27.58
N ALA A 376 -2.79 -14.17 27.83
CA ALA A 376 -2.56 -14.78 29.14
C ALA A 376 -1.06 -14.83 29.46
N ALA A 377 -0.71 -14.60 30.73
CA ALA A 377 0.61 -14.92 31.25
C ALA A 377 0.64 -16.36 31.71
N LEU A 378 1.65 -17.12 31.32
CA LEU A 378 1.88 -18.50 31.77
C LEU A 378 3.15 -18.57 32.58
N GLU A 379 3.03 -18.29 33.88
CA GLU A 379 4.20 -18.23 34.81
C GLU A 379 5.01 -19.53 34.81
N ARG A 380 4.32 -20.68 34.78
CA ARG A 380 4.95 -22.01 34.77
C ARG A 380 5.96 -22.17 33.62
N TYR A 381 5.64 -21.58 32.47
CA TYR A 381 6.46 -21.63 31.26
C TYR A 381 7.28 -20.36 31.03
N ARG A 382 7.22 -19.41 31.98
CA ARG A 382 7.84 -18.08 31.89
C ARG A 382 7.46 -17.32 30.61
N ILE A 383 6.22 -17.47 30.18
CA ILE A 383 5.64 -16.70 29.08
C ILE A 383 4.94 -15.48 29.66
N PRO A 384 5.43 -14.26 29.39
CA PRO A 384 4.79 -13.03 29.88
C PRO A 384 3.53 -12.73 29.11
N ALA A 385 2.61 -11.96 29.70
CA ALA A 385 1.50 -11.38 28.97
C ALA A 385 2.01 -10.39 27.91
N MET A 386 1.51 -10.51 26.69
CA MET A 386 1.81 -9.58 25.60
C MET A 386 0.70 -8.55 25.49
N GLN A 387 1.05 -7.27 25.53
CA GLN A 387 0.10 -6.16 25.42
C GLN A 387 -0.14 -5.83 23.94
N LEU A 388 -1.42 -5.65 23.58
CA LEU A 388 -1.87 -5.33 22.23
C LEU A 388 -2.38 -3.90 22.16
N ALA A 389 -1.95 -3.12 21.19
CA ALA A 389 -2.49 -1.80 20.91
C ALA A 389 -2.98 -1.69 19.46
N ALA A 390 -4.05 -0.91 19.26
CA ALA A 390 -4.51 -0.50 17.95
C ALA A 390 -3.93 0.86 17.54
N GLY A 391 -4.25 1.29 16.33
CA GLY A 391 -4.02 2.62 15.80
C GLY A 391 -3.35 2.59 14.43
N SER A 392 -4.08 3.03 13.39
CA SER A 392 -3.59 3.08 12.01
C SER A 392 -2.50 4.11 11.79
N GLU A 393 -2.51 5.18 12.59
CA GLU A 393 -1.57 6.31 12.51
C GLU A 393 -0.64 6.38 13.75
N GLY A 394 -0.23 5.24 14.28
CA GLY A 394 0.55 5.11 15.51
C GLY A 394 -0.21 4.43 16.64
N LEU A 395 0.32 4.42 17.85
CA LEU A 395 -0.34 3.78 18.98
C LEU A 395 -1.55 4.59 19.45
N CYS A 396 -2.71 3.94 19.56
CA CYS A 396 -3.90 4.53 20.13
C CYS A 396 -4.03 4.13 21.61
N LEU A 397 -3.52 4.96 22.51
CA LEU A 397 -3.57 4.75 23.96
C LEU A 397 -4.39 5.83 24.65
N THR A 398 -4.92 5.53 25.85
CA THR A 398 -5.66 6.51 26.64
C THR A 398 -4.77 7.68 27.04
N LYS A 399 -5.13 8.89 26.62
CA LYS A 399 -4.34 10.10 26.87
C LYS A 399 -4.35 10.53 28.34
N GLU A 400 -5.50 10.51 28.98
CA GLU A 400 -5.69 10.92 30.36
C GLU A 400 -6.06 9.73 31.22
N ILE A 401 -5.21 9.39 32.17
CA ILE A 401 -5.45 8.33 33.13
C ILE A 401 -6.04 9.00 34.36
N ARG A 402 -7.25 8.58 34.71
CA ARG A 402 -8.01 9.17 35.82
C ARG A 402 -8.05 8.23 37.00
N GLY A 403 -8.07 8.81 38.21
CA GLY A 403 -8.25 8.12 39.49
C GLY A 403 -9.72 7.86 39.79
N GLU A 404 -9.99 7.34 41.01
CA GLU A 404 -11.34 7.01 41.44
C GLU A 404 -12.25 8.24 41.57
N ASP A 405 -11.70 9.41 41.88
CA ASP A 405 -12.41 10.69 42.01
C ASP A 405 -12.44 11.48 40.69
N ASP A 406 -12.22 10.83 39.55
CA ASP A 406 -12.16 11.43 38.20
C ASP A 406 -11.03 12.46 37.99
N GLU A 407 -10.12 12.61 38.93
CA GLU A 407 -8.94 13.45 38.81
C GLU A 407 -7.93 12.86 37.80
N ILE A 408 -7.24 13.71 37.04
CA ILE A 408 -6.18 13.27 36.12
C ILE A 408 -4.92 12.99 36.93
N ILE A 409 -4.60 11.70 37.12
CA ILE A 409 -3.41 11.25 37.83
C ILE A 409 -2.17 11.18 36.93
N ARG A 410 -2.36 10.95 35.63
CA ARG A 410 -1.28 10.90 34.65
C ARG A 410 -1.78 11.22 33.24
N ARG A 411 -0.93 11.88 32.46
CA ARG A 411 -1.11 12.01 30.99
C ARG A 411 -0.01 11.26 30.28
N GLN A 412 -0.40 10.59 29.20
CA GLN A 412 0.52 9.96 28.25
C GLN A 412 0.16 10.38 26.84
N TYR A 413 1.17 10.56 26.01
CA TYR A 413 1.01 11.02 24.63
C TYR A 413 1.71 10.06 23.72
N THR A 414 1.00 9.59 22.72
CA THR A 414 1.53 8.84 21.57
C THR A 414 1.58 9.74 20.35
N THR A 415 2.48 9.47 19.44
CA THR A 415 2.62 10.26 18.21
C THR A 415 1.51 9.90 17.23
N ALA A 416 0.81 10.91 16.70
CA ALA A 416 -0.04 10.75 15.54
C ALA A 416 0.83 10.91 14.27
N PHE A 417 1.12 9.78 13.63
CA PHE A 417 1.87 9.73 12.37
C PHE A 417 0.96 10.04 11.17
N PRO A 418 1.52 10.31 10.00
CA PRO A 418 0.74 10.42 8.78
C PRO A 418 -0.07 9.15 8.50
N SER A 419 -1.26 9.32 7.90
CA SER A 419 -2.13 8.21 7.49
C SER A 419 -1.45 7.28 6.48
N ALA A 420 -1.96 6.05 6.37
CA ALA A 420 -1.45 5.06 5.42
C ALA A 420 -1.47 5.59 3.98
N THR A 421 -2.57 6.25 3.57
CA THR A 421 -2.70 6.86 2.24
C THR A 421 -1.63 7.92 1.98
N LEU A 422 -1.34 8.76 2.98
CA LEU A 422 -0.31 9.78 2.82
C LEU A 422 1.10 9.17 2.84
N LEU A 423 1.35 8.13 3.64
CA LEU A 423 2.60 7.37 3.59
C LEU A 423 2.80 6.72 2.21
N ALA A 424 1.72 6.22 1.59
CA ALA A 424 1.78 5.68 0.24
C ALA A 424 2.19 6.73 -0.80
N ALA A 425 1.80 7.98 -0.62
CA ALA A 425 2.22 9.08 -1.49
C ALA A 425 3.74 9.33 -1.50
N ALA A 426 4.46 8.84 -0.51
CA ALA A 426 5.92 8.94 -0.51
C ALA A 426 6.57 8.03 -1.56
N PHE A 427 5.94 6.95 -2.01
CA PHE A 427 6.55 5.93 -2.89
C PHE A 427 7.96 5.52 -2.41
N SER A 428 8.12 5.42 -1.10
CA SER A 428 9.43 5.20 -0.46
C SER A 428 9.33 4.20 0.69
N PRO A 429 9.83 2.97 0.50
CA PRO A 429 9.95 1.99 1.58
C PRO A 429 10.78 2.52 2.77
N ASP A 430 11.77 3.37 2.52
CA ASP A 430 12.63 3.92 3.58
C ASP A 430 11.89 4.86 4.52
N VAL A 431 10.97 5.68 3.99
CA VAL A 431 10.09 6.53 4.81
C VAL A 431 9.19 5.68 5.68
N CYS A 432 8.55 4.65 5.11
CA CYS A 432 7.69 3.74 5.87
C CYS A 432 8.49 2.98 6.94
N ARG A 433 9.68 2.50 6.61
CA ARG A 433 10.59 1.85 7.57
C ARG A 433 11.02 2.79 8.70
N ALA A 434 11.21 4.09 8.40
CA ALA A 434 11.53 5.09 9.41
C ALA A 434 10.37 5.33 10.38
N VAL A 435 9.14 5.44 9.86
CA VAL A 435 7.91 5.53 10.68
C VAL A 435 7.76 4.27 11.53
N GLY A 436 7.91 3.09 10.95
CA GLY A 436 7.84 1.82 11.68
C GLY A 436 8.85 1.76 12.84
N ARG A 437 10.06 2.25 12.65
CA ARG A 437 11.06 2.35 13.73
C ARG A 437 10.62 3.31 14.83
N ALA A 438 9.98 4.40 14.49
CA ALA A 438 9.50 5.38 15.47
C ALA A 438 8.35 4.79 16.30
N VAL A 439 7.35 4.19 15.65
CA VAL A 439 6.26 3.47 16.33
C VAL A 439 6.82 2.35 17.22
N GLY A 440 7.78 1.58 16.73
CA GLY A 440 8.41 0.51 17.51
C GLY A 440 9.10 1.02 18.78
N ARG A 441 9.73 2.19 18.74
CA ARG A 441 10.31 2.81 19.94
C ARG A 441 9.24 3.19 20.96
N GLU A 442 8.12 3.76 20.52
CA GLU A 442 6.99 4.06 21.37
C GLU A 442 6.37 2.78 21.96
N MET A 443 6.25 1.70 21.16
CA MET A 443 5.83 0.39 21.68
C MET A 443 6.70 -0.06 22.85
N GLN A 444 8.01 0.06 22.72
CA GLN A 444 8.94 -0.31 23.79
C GLN A 444 8.78 0.60 25.03
N GLU A 445 8.61 1.91 24.83
CA GLU A 445 8.43 2.89 25.90
C GLU A 445 7.15 2.63 26.70
N PHE A 446 6.05 2.32 26.03
CA PHE A 446 4.74 2.06 26.65
C PHE A 446 4.51 0.61 27.06
N GLY A 447 5.45 -0.30 26.76
CA GLY A 447 5.30 -1.73 27.08
C GLY A 447 4.30 -2.45 26.19
N ILE A 448 4.09 -1.98 24.98
CA ILE A 448 3.29 -2.64 23.94
C ILE A 448 4.15 -3.64 23.19
N HIS A 449 3.66 -4.86 22.98
CA HIS A 449 4.37 -5.93 22.33
C HIS A 449 3.87 -6.17 20.90
N LEU A 450 2.56 -6.01 20.70
CA LEU A 450 1.88 -6.24 19.42
C LEU A 450 1.10 -4.98 19.02
N TRP A 451 1.34 -4.52 17.80
CA TRP A 451 0.63 -3.39 17.20
C TRP A 451 -0.27 -3.90 16.08
N LEU A 452 -1.60 -3.76 16.26
CA LEU A 452 -2.61 -4.18 15.28
C LEU A 452 -2.75 -3.16 14.17
N ALA A 453 -1.69 -3.00 13.39
CA ALA A 453 -1.62 -2.12 12.23
C ALA A 453 -0.35 -2.39 11.41
N PRO A 454 -0.31 -1.87 10.19
CA PRO A 454 -1.42 -1.33 9.43
C PRO A 454 -2.31 -2.42 8.82
N SER A 455 -3.51 -2.03 8.38
CA SER A 455 -4.29 -2.83 7.44
C SER A 455 -3.65 -2.74 6.05
N LEU A 456 -3.67 -3.81 5.26
CA LEU A 456 -3.20 -3.80 3.86
C LEU A 456 -4.37 -3.75 2.86
N ASN A 457 -5.48 -3.15 3.26
CA ASN A 457 -6.63 -2.96 2.38
C ASN A 457 -6.29 -2.02 1.23
N LEU A 458 -6.77 -2.38 0.04
CA LEU A 458 -6.69 -1.51 -1.11
C LEU A 458 -7.63 -0.31 -0.97
N LEU A 459 -7.18 0.83 -1.43
CA LEU A 459 -7.99 2.04 -1.56
C LEU A 459 -8.79 1.97 -2.87
N ALA A 460 -9.76 1.05 -2.93
CA ALA A 460 -10.59 0.88 -4.12
C ALA A 460 -11.52 2.08 -4.35
N ASP A 461 -12.02 2.66 -3.26
CA ASP A 461 -12.83 3.88 -3.31
C ASP A 461 -12.26 4.96 -2.37
N PRO A 462 -11.59 5.98 -2.93
CA PRO A 462 -11.04 7.07 -2.12
C PRO A 462 -12.10 8.00 -1.47
N ARG A 463 -13.39 7.73 -1.69
CA ARG A 463 -14.52 8.42 -1.02
C ARG A 463 -14.93 7.74 0.28
N ALA A 464 -14.41 6.52 0.55
CA ALA A 464 -14.79 5.73 1.72
C ALA A 464 -14.38 6.42 3.03
N ALA A 465 -15.16 6.21 4.09
CA ALA A 465 -14.90 6.80 5.41
C ALA A 465 -13.56 6.36 6.01
N ASP A 466 -13.07 5.19 5.66
CA ASP A 466 -11.79 4.64 6.12
C ASP A 466 -10.63 4.85 5.13
N ALA A 467 -10.80 5.71 4.11
CA ALA A 467 -9.80 5.96 3.07
C ALA A 467 -8.41 6.31 3.65
N ALA A 468 -8.34 7.05 4.75
CA ALA A 468 -7.09 7.40 5.41
C ALA A 468 -6.30 6.16 5.91
N GLY A 469 -7.01 5.12 6.35
CA GLY A 469 -6.40 3.88 6.83
C GLY A 469 -5.99 2.89 5.73
N ARG A 470 -6.34 3.17 4.47
CA ARG A 470 -5.99 2.37 3.30
C ARG A 470 -4.76 2.96 2.60
N TRP A 471 -3.92 2.13 2.00
CA TRP A 471 -2.66 2.61 1.43
C TRP A 471 -2.84 3.22 0.04
N SER A 472 -3.20 2.39 -0.90
CA SER A 472 -3.22 2.73 -2.33
C SER A 472 -4.25 1.87 -3.07
N GLU A 473 -4.66 2.33 -4.23
CA GLU A 473 -5.42 1.51 -5.18
C GLU A 473 -4.57 0.40 -5.83
N ASP A 474 -3.24 0.50 -5.72
CA ASP A 474 -2.33 -0.50 -6.28
C ASP A 474 -1.85 -1.48 -5.21
N PRO A 475 -1.96 -2.81 -5.46
CA PRO A 475 -1.58 -3.84 -4.50
C PRO A 475 -0.08 -3.97 -4.27
N VAL A 476 0.76 -3.68 -5.27
CA VAL A 476 2.22 -3.76 -5.12
C VAL A 476 2.71 -2.62 -4.25
N LEU A 477 2.24 -1.39 -4.52
CA LEU A 477 2.57 -0.23 -3.68
C LEU A 477 2.13 -0.48 -2.23
N THR A 478 0.89 -0.95 -2.03
CA THR A 478 0.35 -1.28 -0.70
C THR A 478 1.19 -2.33 0.01
N GLY A 479 1.48 -3.44 -0.64
CA GLY A 479 2.23 -4.56 -0.04
C GLY A 479 3.67 -4.19 0.32
N VAL A 480 4.39 -3.53 -0.60
CA VAL A 480 5.79 -3.14 -0.40
C VAL A 480 5.94 -2.12 0.73
N LEU A 481 5.07 -1.11 0.79
CA LEU A 481 5.16 -0.08 1.82
C LEU A 481 4.69 -0.60 3.18
N GLY A 482 3.65 -1.43 3.22
CA GLY A 482 3.21 -2.10 4.44
C GLY A 482 4.28 -3.05 5.00
N ALA A 483 4.94 -3.81 4.14
CA ALA A 483 6.08 -4.65 4.52
C ALA A 483 7.22 -3.82 5.14
N ALA A 484 7.59 -2.71 4.51
CA ALA A 484 8.65 -1.83 5.00
C ALA A 484 8.32 -1.20 6.37
N LEU A 485 7.06 -0.84 6.60
CA LEU A 485 6.60 -0.36 7.91
C LEU A 485 6.76 -1.44 8.99
N ALA A 486 6.30 -2.67 8.70
CA ALA A 486 6.42 -3.81 9.61
C ALA A 486 7.88 -4.18 9.92
N GLU A 487 8.77 -4.12 8.92
CA GLU A 487 10.21 -4.30 9.11
C GLU A 487 10.79 -3.26 10.08
N GLY A 488 10.33 -2.00 9.98
CA GLY A 488 10.73 -0.95 10.92
C GLY A 488 10.36 -1.27 12.36
N VAL A 489 9.15 -1.79 12.59
CA VAL A 489 8.65 -2.19 13.91
C VAL A 489 9.37 -3.42 14.44
N SER A 490 9.75 -4.38 13.59
CA SER A 490 10.19 -5.74 13.95
C SER A 490 11.38 -5.80 14.92
N LYS A 491 12.13 -4.72 15.03
CA LYS A 491 13.26 -4.59 15.96
C LYS A 491 12.81 -4.35 17.41
N TYR A 492 11.63 -3.81 17.62
CA TYR A 492 11.13 -3.34 18.93
C TYR A 492 9.93 -4.13 19.43
N GLY A 493 9.16 -4.70 18.54
CA GLY A 493 7.95 -5.45 18.79
C GLY A 493 7.49 -6.15 17.53
N ALA A 494 6.21 -6.44 17.39
CA ALA A 494 5.67 -7.02 16.18
C ALA A 494 4.47 -6.21 15.67
N ALA A 495 4.52 -5.84 14.39
CA ALA A 495 3.34 -5.45 13.65
C ALA A 495 2.51 -6.71 13.36
N VAL A 496 1.21 -6.60 13.59
CA VAL A 496 0.25 -7.68 13.33
C VAL A 496 -0.43 -7.38 12.00
N LEU A 497 -0.29 -8.27 11.05
CA LEU A 497 -0.99 -8.19 9.79
C LEU A 497 -2.50 -8.29 10.06
N ARG A 498 -3.21 -7.19 9.92
CA ARG A 498 -4.65 -7.20 10.00
C ARG A 498 -5.21 -7.55 8.62
N HIS A 499 -5.82 -8.73 8.52
CA HIS A 499 -6.64 -9.05 7.37
C HIS A 499 -7.83 -8.09 7.38
N GLY A 500 -7.90 -7.27 6.35
CA GLY A 500 -8.91 -6.24 6.28
C GLY A 500 -10.24 -6.73 5.75
N ASP A 501 -11.16 -5.80 5.71
CA ASP A 501 -12.48 -6.00 5.14
C ASP A 501 -12.33 -6.18 3.62
N LEU A 502 -12.27 -7.44 3.19
CA LEU A 502 -12.54 -7.76 1.80
C LEU A 502 -14.01 -7.39 1.55
N PRO A 503 -14.38 -6.89 0.37
CA PRO A 503 -15.76 -6.52 0.09
C PRO A 503 -16.67 -7.72 0.35
N GLU A 504 -17.46 -7.68 1.42
CA GLU A 504 -18.26 -8.81 1.91
C GLU A 504 -19.29 -9.30 0.88
N ASP A 505 -19.79 -8.39 0.02
CA ASP A 505 -20.85 -8.63 -0.95
C ASP A 505 -20.37 -8.65 -2.41
N ALA A 506 -19.09 -8.52 -2.67
CA ALA A 506 -18.62 -8.51 -4.05
C ALA A 506 -18.54 -9.94 -4.58
N ALA A 507 -19.33 -10.23 -5.61
CA ALA A 507 -19.12 -11.38 -6.47
C ALA A 507 -17.75 -11.22 -7.16
N MET A 508 -16.68 -11.68 -6.52
CA MET A 508 -15.30 -11.52 -6.94
C MET A 508 -14.77 -12.82 -7.54
N SER A 509 -14.12 -12.74 -8.69
CA SER A 509 -13.46 -13.88 -9.29
C SER A 509 -12.25 -14.33 -8.46
N GLN A 510 -11.88 -15.60 -8.53
CA GLN A 510 -10.66 -16.09 -7.89
C GLN A 510 -9.41 -15.41 -8.45
N SER A 511 -9.43 -15.07 -9.73
CA SER A 511 -8.35 -14.33 -10.38
C SER A 511 -8.18 -12.93 -9.76
N ALA A 512 -9.28 -12.20 -9.57
CA ALA A 512 -9.23 -10.90 -8.91
C ALA A 512 -8.73 -10.99 -7.47
N LEU A 513 -9.27 -11.95 -6.73
CA LEU A 513 -8.88 -12.16 -5.34
C LEU A 513 -7.36 -12.40 -5.22
N ARG A 514 -6.79 -13.27 -6.09
CA ARG A 514 -5.37 -13.63 -6.01
C ARG A 514 -4.42 -12.65 -6.68
N ASP A 515 -4.81 -12.07 -7.83
CA ASP A 515 -3.93 -11.15 -8.59
C ASP A 515 -4.01 -9.71 -8.08
N THR A 516 -5.03 -9.39 -7.23
CA THR A 516 -5.26 -8.02 -6.79
C THR A 516 -5.43 -7.92 -5.27
N TRP A 517 -6.46 -8.54 -4.71
CA TRP A 517 -6.86 -8.26 -3.33
C TRP A 517 -5.99 -8.94 -2.26
N LEU A 518 -5.49 -10.14 -2.53
CA LEU A 518 -4.58 -10.86 -1.64
C LEU A 518 -3.10 -10.55 -1.90
N LEU A 519 -2.77 -9.94 -3.03
CA LEU A 519 -1.39 -9.67 -3.41
C LEU A 519 -0.63 -8.80 -2.39
N PRO A 520 -1.20 -7.73 -1.80
CA PRO A 520 -0.51 -6.95 -0.76
C PRO A 520 -0.11 -7.81 0.44
N TYR A 521 -1.01 -8.71 0.85
CA TYR A 521 -0.78 -9.62 1.97
C TYR A 521 0.32 -10.63 1.65
N GLU A 522 0.33 -11.17 0.44
CA GLU A 522 1.37 -12.09 -0.03
C GLU A 522 2.75 -11.41 -0.05
N ILE A 523 2.85 -10.19 -0.55
CA ILE A 523 4.09 -9.41 -0.58
C ILE A 523 4.59 -9.15 0.85
N ALA A 524 3.70 -8.79 1.75
CA ALA A 524 4.07 -8.35 3.09
C ALA A 524 4.21 -9.48 4.12
N ALA A 525 3.68 -10.67 3.86
CA ALA A 525 3.58 -11.76 4.85
C ALA A 525 4.93 -12.12 5.52
N GLY A 526 6.03 -12.04 4.77
CA GLY A 526 7.37 -12.32 5.31
C GLY A 526 7.89 -11.29 6.33
N SER A 527 7.35 -10.07 6.32
CA SER A 527 7.77 -8.95 7.19
C SER A 527 6.95 -8.87 8.48
N TYR A 528 5.80 -9.53 8.55
CA TYR A 528 4.95 -9.57 9.73
C TYR A 528 5.26 -10.79 10.59
N ARG A 529 5.06 -10.69 11.90
CA ARG A 529 5.29 -11.76 12.87
C ARG A 529 4.02 -12.44 13.34
N ALA A 530 2.87 -11.81 13.14
CA ALA A 530 1.56 -12.30 13.50
C ALA A 530 0.53 -11.80 12.50
N ALA A 531 -0.58 -12.51 12.36
CA ALA A 531 -1.74 -12.09 11.57
C ALA A 531 -3.00 -12.20 12.42
N LEU A 532 -3.90 -11.22 12.29
CA LEU A 532 -5.24 -11.25 12.84
C LEU A 532 -6.21 -11.48 11.68
N ILE A 533 -6.90 -12.61 11.72
CA ILE A 533 -7.89 -12.99 10.72
C ILE A 533 -9.26 -12.81 11.37
N PRO A 534 -10.14 -11.97 10.82
CA PRO A 534 -11.49 -11.84 11.36
C PRO A 534 -12.25 -13.16 11.23
N SER A 535 -13.05 -13.49 12.23
CA SER A 535 -14.04 -14.58 12.12
C SER A 535 -15.18 -14.10 11.23
N GLY A 536 -15.61 -14.93 10.28
CA GLY A 536 -16.72 -14.58 9.39
C GLY A 536 -16.76 -15.47 8.15
N THR A 537 -17.59 -15.11 7.20
CA THR A 537 -17.64 -15.73 5.87
C THR A 537 -17.15 -14.75 4.83
N PHE A 538 -16.36 -15.23 3.87
CA PHE A 538 -15.94 -14.46 2.73
C PHE A 538 -16.27 -15.27 1.45
N CYS A 539 -17.06 -14.68 0.57
CA CYS A 539 -17.53 -15.35 -0.66
C CYS A 539 -18.09 -16.77 -0.40
N GLY A 540 -18.84 -16.94 0.69
CA GLY A 540 -19.41 -18.24 1.08
C GLY A 540 -18.46 -19.19 1.84
N GLU A 541 -17.19 -18.86 1.93
CA GLU A 541 -16.18 -19.62 2.70
C GLU A 541 -16.12 -19.11 4.14
N VAL A 542 -16.23 -20.03 5.11
CA VAL A 542 -16.02 -19.66 6.52
C VAL A 542 -14.53 -19.46 6.76
N LEU A 543 -14.16 -18.27 7.16
CA LEU A 543 -12.77 -17.97 7.53
C LEU A 543 -12.45 -18.64 8.87
N GLY A 544 -11.54 -19.58 8.86
CA GLY A 544 -11.06 -20.32 10.01
C GLY A 544 -9.69 -20.92 9.71
N GLU A 545 -9.12 -21.66 10.68
CA GLU A 545 -7.76 -22.23 10.56
C GLU A 545 -7.60 -23.16 9.34
N ASP A 546 -8.69 -23.81 8.92
CA ASP A 546 -8.71 -24.71 7.76
C ASP A 546 -9.09 -24.03 6.44
N SER A 547 -9.37 -22.72 6.46
CA SER A 547 -9.71 -21.99 5.24
C SER A 547 -8.48 -21.83 4.35
N PRO A 548 -8.57 -22.15 3.05
CA PRO A 548 -7.49 -21.93 2.11
C PRO A 548 -7.17 -20.44 1.89
N LEU A 549 -7.93 -19.51 2.48
CA LEU A 549 -7.69 -18.09 2.50
C LEU A 549 -6.80 -17.65 3.69
N VAL A 550 -6.64 -18.50 4.68
CA VAL A 550 -5.82 -18.33 5.87
C VAL A 550 -4.50 -19.08 5.73
#